data_584a9a38c5b688058b75ecadc1331961
#
_entry.id   584a9a38c5b688058b75ecadc1331961
#
_cell.length_a   1.000
_cell.length_b   1.000
_cell.length_c   1.000
_cell.angle_alpha   90.00
_cell.angle_beta   90.00
_cell.angle_gamma   90.00
#
_symmetry.space_group_name_H-M   'P 1'
#
loop_
_entity.id
_entity.type
_entity.pdbx_description
1 polymer ?
#
loop_
_entity_poly.entity_id
_entity_poly.type
_entity_poly.pdbx_seq_one_letter_code
_entity_poly.pdbx_strand_id
1 'polypeptide(L)'
;MGVENKDSCSQRDSAEREGYVRAHRSFRRIWKERDSAQPELLEEILDKGNLSRAFKRVKANKGAPGIDGITVEEIGAYLRENQKELIERIKRGKYTPDPVRRVEIPKPDGGIRKLGIPAVKDRIFQQAITQRLTPVYEPLFSENSYGYRPGKSAKDAIQKVKEYAEQGYTHAVALDLSKYFDTLNHEILLNILRRDVKDERVIQWIKRYLKSGVMENGVVMETEEGSPQGGNLSPLLANIYLNEFDQEYQKRGVIFVRYADDIVLLAKSDRAAKRLLETSTKYLEGTLKLKVNQEKSRVVSVFAIRNFKFLGFTLGKNGKGIYVRVHGKSWKKMKSKLKALSSRRSVQSIRPALAKIKVYMRGWLNYYGIADMKNRIEELNKWLYHRIRMCIWKQWKKPKTKVKNLRKMGVPEDLAWQAGNSRRGYWFTTHTVAVNLAMTKERLISSGFYDLAAAYQSVHVNC
;
A
#
# COMPACT_ATOMS: atom_id res chain seq x y z
N MET A 1 4.55 13.12 -37.71
CA MET A 1 4.90 14.17 -36.73
C MET A 1 4.12 13.92 -35.47
N GLY A 2 4.78 13.85 -34.32
CA GLY A 2 4.17 13.70 -33.02
C GLY A 2 4.77 12.59 -32.18
N VAL A 3 6.08 12.67 -31.92
CA VAL A 3 6.74 12.02 -30.80
C VAL A 3 6.49 12.90 -29.60
N GLU A 4 5.78 12.42 -28.58
CA GLU A 4 5.89 13.05 -27.26
C GLU A 4 5.34 12.20 -26.12
N ASN A 5 6.15 12.19 -25.06
CA ASN A 5 5.88 11.89 -23.65
C ASN A 5 5.80 10.42 -23.22
N LYS A 6 6.93 9.72 -23.36
CA LYS A 6 7.22 8.52 -22.56
C LYS A 6 8.15 8.76 -21.35
N ASP A 7 8.78 9.94 -21.23
CA ASP A 7 9.89 10.14 -20.29
C ASP A 7 9.54 10.84 -18.96
N SER A 8 8.31 11.29 -18.76
CA SER A 8 8.01 12.14 -17.60
C SER A 8 7.81 11.41 -16.26
N CYS A 9 7.56 10.10 -16.27
CA CYS A 9 7.31 9.36 -15.03
C CYS A 9 8.58 8.72 -14.44
N SER A 10 9.49 8.21 -15.29
CA SER A 10 10.75 7.62 -14.84
C SER A 10 11.77 8.67 -14.41
N GLN A 11 11.77 9.86 -15.05
CA GLN A 11 12.64 10.97 -14.67
C GLN A 11 12.23 11.61 -13.33
N ARG A 12 10.95 11.67 -12.98
CA ARG A 12 10.51 12.15 -11.67
C ARG A 12 10.93 11.21 -10.53
N ASP A 13 10.78 9.90 -10.72
CA ASP A 13 11.19 8.92 -9.72
C ASP A 13 12.72 8.87 -9.53
N SER A 14 13.51 9.07 -10.61
CA SER A 14 14.97 9.14 -10.52
C SER A 14 15.45 10.46 -9.90
N ALA A 15 14.84 11.59 -10.24
CA ALA A 15 15.17 12.89 -9.66
C ALA A 15 14.79 12.98 -8.17
N GLU A 16 13.66 12.37 -7.76
CA GLU A 16 13.32 12.23 -6.34
C GLU A 16 14.30 11.30 -5.60
N ARG A 17 14.74 10.20 -6.23
CA ARG A 17 15.78 9.30 -5.67
C ARG A 17 17.13 9.99 -5.55
N GLU A 18 17.58 10.73 -6.56
CA GLU A 18 18.83 11.48 -6.50
C GLU A 18 18.79 12.65 -5.50
N GLY A 19 17.68 13.37 -5.43
CA GLY A 19 17.46 14.41 -4.43
C GLY A 19 17.47 13.84 -3.01
N TYR A 20 16.89 12.66 -2.80
CA TYR A 20 16.89 11.97 -1.52
C TYR A 20 18.27 11.45 -1.12
N VAL A 21 19.04 10.89 -2.05
CA VAL A 21 20.41 10.41 -1.82
C VAL A 21 21.37 11.58 -1.55
N ARG A 22 21.22 12.72 -2.23
CA ARG A 22 22.01 13.94 -1.96
C ARG A 22 21.66 14.56 -0.60
N ALA A 23 20.36 14.64 -0.25
CA ALA A 23 19.92 15.07 1.07
C ALA A 23 20.48 14.15 2.16
N HIS A 24 20.52 12.84 1.94
CA HIS A 24 21.05 11.85 2.87
C HIS A 24 22.55 11.98 3.11
N ARG A 25 23.34 12.28 2.08
CA ARG A 25 24.80 12.51 2.19
C ARG A 25 25.13 13.81 2.92
N SER A 26 24.42 14.89 2.64
CA SER A 26 24.62 16.18 3.33
C SER A 26 24.16 16.11 4.80
N PHE A 27 23.06 15.41 5.10
CA PHE A 27 22.61 15.18 6.48
C PHE A 27 23.59 14.34 7.30
N ARG A 28 24.14 13.25 6.72
CA ARG A 28 25.14 12.41 7.40
C ARG A 28 26.40 13.19 7.79
N ARG A 29 26.80 14.17 6.97
CA ARG A 29 27.93 15.05 7.23
C ARG A 29 27.62 16.05 8.35
N ILE A 30 26.42 16.67 8.32
CA ILE A 30 25.95 17.62 9.31
C ILE A 30 25.77 16.96 10.70
N TRP A 31 25.29 15.71 10.75
CA TRP A 31 25.08 14.99 12.01
C TRP A 31 26.38 14.47 12.65
N LYS A 32 27.38 14.08 11.87
CA LYS A 32 28.71 13.71 12.40
C LYS A 32 29.47 14.89 13.00
N GLU A 33 29.22 16.10 12.52
CA GLU A 33 29.87 17.32 13.01
C GLU A 33 29.16 17.98 14.22
N ARG A 34 27.94 17.48 14.61
CA ARG A 34 27.08 18.08 15.65
C ARG A 34 27.04 17.34 16.98
N ASP A 35 28.06 16.62 17.34
CA ASP A 35 28.08 15.79 18.58
C ASP A 35 28.01 16.58 19.91
N SER A 36 27.88 17.91 19.89
CA SER A 36 27.88 18.75 21.07
C SER A 36 26.73 19.77 21.22
N ALA A 37 25.81 19.90 20.24
CA ALA A 37 24.77 20.92 20.28
C ALA A 37 23.44 20.42 19.72
N GLN A 38 22.62 19.77 20.54
CA GLN A 38 21.26 19.37 20.16
C GLN A 38 20.11 20.06 20.94
N PRO A 39 20.09 21.37 21.16
CA PRO A 39 18.84 22.01 21.60
C PRO A 39 17.93 22.45 20.45
N GLU A 40 18.27 22.21 19.18
CA GLU A 40 17.61 22.86 18.03
C GLU A 40 16.69 21.98 17.19
N LEU A 41 16.44 20.72 17.54
CA LEU A 41 15.60 19.85 16.70
C LEU A 41 14.16 20.35 16.62
N LEU A 42 13.61 20.87 17.73
CA LEU A 42 12.28 21.47 17.75
C LEU A 42 12.19 22.66 16.80
N GLU A 43 13.20 23.53 16.80
CA GLU A 43 13.30 24.70 15.93
C GLU A 43 13.38 24.28 14.46
N GLU A 44 14.17 23.25 14.16
CA GLU A 44 14.25 22.68 12.80
C GLU A 44 12.91 22.09 12.34
N ILE A 45 12.17 21.42 13.24
CA ILE A 45 10.83 20.90 12.92
C ILE A 45 9.87 22.04 12.62
N LEU A 46 9.93 23.12 13.40
CA LEU A 46 9.06 24.29 13.28
C LEU A 46 9.53 25.30 12.21
N ASP A 47 10.67 25.04 11.56
CA ASP A 47 11.16 25.90 10.47
C ASP A 47 10.09 26.10 9.40
N LYS A 48 9.97 27.34 8.91
CA LYS A 48 8.98 27.76 7.91
C LYS A 48 9.03 26.88 6.63
N GLY A 49 10.25 26.55 6.16
CA GLY A 49 10.46 25.70 5.00
C GLY A 49 9.98 24.27 5.25
N ASN A 50 10.25 23.73 6.43
CA ASN A 50 9.82 22.39 6.81
C ASN A 50 8.28 22.32 6.97
N LEU A 51 7.67 23.26 7.63
CA LEU A 51 6.20 23.36 7.78
C LEU A 51 5.50 23.55 6.43
N SER A 52 6.07 24.35 5.52
CA SER A 52 5.53 24.53 4.18
C SER A 52 5.53 23.22 3.38
N ARG A 53 6.61 22.44 3.44
CA ARG A 53 6.67 21.10 2.82
C ARG A 53 5.64 20.15 3.42
N ALA A 54 5.52 20.14 4.75
CA ALA A 54 4.55 19.32 5.46
C ALA A 54 3.11 19.67 5.06
N PHE A 55 2.79 20.96 5.01
CA PHE A 55 1.49 21.46 4.55
C PHE A 55 1.17 20.98 3.12
N LYS A 56 2.09 21.18 2.17
CA LYS A 56 1.91 20.76 0.78
C LYS A 56 1.65 19.25 0.67
N ARG A 57 2.38 18.43 1.43
CA ARG A 57 2.25 16.98 1.44
C ARG A 57 0.90 16.53 2.02
N VAL A 58 0.47 17.10 3.15
CA VAL A 58 -0.84 16.79 3.76
C VAL A 58 -1.99 17.23 2.86
N LYS A 59 -1.90 18.41 2.22
CA LYS A 59 -2.90 18.89 1.28
C LYS A 59 -3.02 18.00 0.03
N ALA A 60 -1.89 17.54 -0.51
CA ALA A 60 -1.86 16.64 -1.67
C ALA A 60 -2.55 15.29 -1.40
N ASN A 61 -2.55 14.79 -0.16
CA ASN A 61 -3.18 13.53 0.22
C ASN A 61 -4.72 13.61 0.29
N LYS A 62 -5.34 14.80 0.25
CA LYS A 62 -6.80 15.02 0.23
C LYS A 62 -7.55 14.20 1.29
N GLY A 63 -6.98 14.09 2.49
CA GLY A 63 -7.56 13.28 3.57
C GLY A 63 -8.78 13.95 4.21
N ALA A 64 -9.68 13.15 4.80
CA ALA A 64 -10.88 13.61 5.50
C ALA A 64 -10.54 14.52 6.70
N PRO A 65 -11.46 15.42 7.13
CA PRO A 65 -11.27 16.27 8.33
C PRO A 65 -11.23 15.45 9.61
N GLY A 66 -10.58 16.01 10.65
CA GLY A 66 -10.56 15.47 12.00
C GLY A 66 -11.86 15.70 12.76
N ILE A 67 -11.76 15.84 14.10
CA ILE A 67 -12.91 16.16 14.98
C ILE A 67 -13.30 17.62 14.87
N ASP A 68 -12.35 18.51 14.51
CA ASP A 68 -12.52 19.95 14.33
C ASP A 68 -13.31 20.30 13.06
N GLY A 69 -13.57 19.34 12.19
CA GLY A 69 -14.28 19.53 10.92
C GLY A 69 -13.49 20.28 9.86
N ILE A 70 -12.30 20.82 10.16
CA ILE A 70 -11.50 21.62 9.23
C ILE A 70 -10.96 20.71 8.12
N THR A 71 -11.28 21.06 6.88
CA THR A 71 -10.85 20.33 5.69
C THR A 71 -9.43 20.71 5.25
N VAL A 72 -8.86 19.94 4.33
CA VAL A 72 -7.53 20.24 3.75
C VAL A 72 -7.57 21.49 2.83
N GLU A 73 -8.73 21.90 2.38
CA GLU A 73 -8.95 23.13 1.62
C GLU A 73 -8.94 24.37 2.54
N GLU A 74 -9.59 24.27 3.70
CA GLU A 74 -9.78 25.36 4.66
C GLU A 74 -8.58 25.59 5.57
N ILE A 75 -7.76 24.56 5.80
CA ILE A 75 -6.61 24.63 6.75
C ILE A 75 -5.65 25.79 6.43
N GLY A 76 -5.53 26.19 5.15
CA GLY A 76 -4.67 27.30 4.75
C GLY A 76 -5.14 28.65 5.31
N ALA A 77 -6.46 28.90 5.40
CA ALA A 77 -7.04 30.09 6.01
C ALA A 77 -6.82 30.03 7.54
N TYR A 78 -7.17 28.92 8.16
CA TYR A 78 -6.98 28.70 9.58
C TYR A 78 -5.54 28.93 10.05
N LEU A 79 -4.54 28.44 9.32
CA LEU A 79 -3.15 28.62 9.69
C LEU A 79 -2.63 30.05 9.51
N ARG A 80 -3.17 30.84 8.56
CA ARG A 80 -2.80 32.25 8.44
C ARG A 80 -3.09 33.04 9.71
N GLU A 81 -4.17 32.72 10.38
CA GLU A 81 -4.61 33.40 11.61
C GLU A 81 -3.95 32.82 12.86
N ASN A 82 -3.83 31.50 12.93
CA ASN A 82 -3.52 30.79 14.18
C ASN A 82 -2.08 30.26 14.26
N GLN A 83 -1.31 30.24 13.16
CA GLN A 83 0.01 29.55 13.12
C GLN A 83 0.99 30.07 14.15
N LYS A 84 1.04 31.40 14.38
CA LYS A 84 1.99 32.00 15.35
C LYS A 84 1.70 31.50 16.76
N GLU A 85 0.43 31.53 17.15
CA GLU A 85 0.00 31.05 18.48
C GLU A 85 0.28 29.55 18.65
N LEU A 86 -0.05 28.74 17.65
CA LEU A 86 0.20 27.30 17.69
C LEU A 86 1.70 26.98 17.86
N ILE A 87 2.58 27.67 17.14
CA ILE A 87 4.04 27.50 17.25
C ILE A 87 4.50 27.90 18.65
N GLU A 88 4.04 29.03 19.21
CA GLU A 88 4.38 29.46 20.56
C GLU A 88 3.92 28.47 21.63
N ARG A 89 2.70 27.93 21.49
CA ARG A 89 2.20 26.86 22.38
C ARG A 89 3.04 25.60 22.30
N ILE A 90 3.51 25.21 21.10
CA ILE A 90 4.42 24.06 20.94
C ILE A 90 5.76 24.32 21.63
N LYS A 91 6.40 25.48 21.38
CA LYS A 91 7.68 25.86 21.99
C LYS A 91 7.61 25.89 23.53
N ARG A 92 6.52 26.43 24.08
CA ARG A 92 6.26 26.44 25.53
C ARG A 92 5.85 25.10 26.12
N GLY A 93 5.74 24.07 25.28
CA GLY A 93 5.27 22.75 25.70
C GLY A 93 3.82 22.74 26.17
N LYS A 94 2.97 23.67 25.76
CA LYS A 94 1.53 23.76 26.10
C LYS A 94 0.59 23.33 24.99
N TYR A 95 1.11 22.89 23.84
CA TYR A 95 0.29 22.37 22.75
C TYR A 95 -0.26 21.00 23.09
N THR A 96 -1.58 20.86 23.06
CA THR A 96 -2.29 19.60 23.22
C THR A 96 -2.92 19.23 21.86
N PRO A 97 -2.54 18.08 21.27
CA PRO A 97 -3.18 17.60 20.05
C PRO A 97 -4.65 17.28 20.29
N ASP A 98 -5.47 17.44 19.26
CA ASP A 98 -6.87 17.02 19.33
C ASP A 98 -7.00 15.48 19.36
N PRO A 99 -8.02 14.94 20.02
CA PRO A 99 -8.34 13.53 19.93
C PRO A 99 -8.59 13.11 18.48
N VAL A 100 -8.21 11.89 18.11
CA VAL A 100 -8.44 11.41 16.75
C VAL A 100 -9.89 10.99 16.55
N ARG A 101 -10.48 11.33 15.41
CA ARG A 101 -11.83 10.91 15.04
C ARG A 101 -11.82 9.45 14.61
N ARG A 102 -12.56 8.60 15.32
CA ARG A 102 -12.69 7.18 14.99
C ARG A 102 -13.54 6.97 13.73
N VAL A 103 -13.06 6.13 12.84
CA VAL A 103 -13.80 5.66 11.66
C VAL A 103 -13.61 4.16 11.51
N GLU A 104 -14.70 3.44 11.35
CA GLU A 104 -14.70 2.00 11.16
C GLU A 104 -14.74 1.65 9.67
N ILE A 105 -13.81 0.81 9.24
CA ILE A 105 -13.75 0.29 7.86
C ILE A 105 -13.88 -1.22 7.87
N PRO A 106 -14.85 -1.81 7.14
CA PRO A 106 -15.00 -3.26 7.08
C PRO A 106 -13.78 -3.91 6.40
N LYS A 107 -13.23 -4.94 7.04
CA LYS A 107 -12.19 -5.78 6.45
C LYS A 107 -12.80 -6.79 5.46
N PRO A 108 -12.03 -7.25 4.46
CA PRO A 108 -12.51 -8.26 3.51
C PRO A 108 -12.83 -9.63 4.13
N ASP A 109 -12.34 -9.89 5.32
CA ASP A 109 -12.56 -11.13 6.11
C ASP A 109 -13.74 -11.04 7.08
N GLY A 110 -14.52 -9.95 7.02
CA GLY A 110 -15.69 -9.71 7.88
C GLY A 110 -15.38 -8.98 9.19
N GLY A 111 -14.10 -8.73 9.50
CA GLY A 111 -13.71 -7.93 10.66
C GLY A 111 -13.83 -6.42 10.41
N ILE A 112 -13.64 -5.62 11.46
CA ILE A 112 -13.62 -4.16 11.41
C ILE A 112 -12.18 -3.68 11.62
N ARG A 113 -11.76 -2.67 10.84
CA ARG A 113 -10.54 -1.90 11.07
C ARG A 113 -10.94 -0.53 11.62
N LYS A 114 -10.49 -0.23 12.82
CA LYS A 114 -10.71 1.06 13.47
C LYS A 114 -9.58 2.02 13.06
N LEU A 115 -9.89 3.04 12.25
CA LEU A 115 -8.94 4.12 11.91
C LEU A 115 -9.15 5.31 12.81
N GLY A 116 -8.07 6.01 13.16
CA GLY A 116 -8.12 7.31 13.81
C GLY A 116 -7.71 8.40 12.82
N ILE A 117 -8.57 9.39 12.60
CA ILE A 117 -8.29 10.53 11.72
C ILE A 117 -7.92 11.72 12.59
N PRO A 118 -6.62 12.13 12.66
CA PRO A 118 -6.22 13.33 13.38
C PRO A 118 -6.71 14.61 12.68
N ALA A 119 -6.84 15.70 13.41
CA ALA A 119 -7.07 17.03 12.85
C ALA A 119 -6.04 17.39 11.77
N VAL A 120 -6.41 18.19 10.77
CA VAL A 120 -5.50 18.50 9.66
C VAL A 120 -4.25 19.24 10.16
N LYS A 121 -4.40 20.15 11.13
CA LYS A 121 -3.27 20.83 11.78
C LYS A 121 -2.30 19.85 12.42
N ASP A 122 -2.81 18.85 13.14
CA ASP A 122 -1.99 17.81 13.78
C ASP A 122 -1.26 16.96 12.75
N ARG A 123 -1.92 16.59 11.63
CA ARG A 123 -1.26 15.89 10.53
C ARG A 123 -0.10 16.69 9.94
N ILE A 124 -0.22 18.03 9.84
CA ILE A 124 0.86 18.89 9.34
C ILE A 124 2.04 18.86 10.30
N PHE A 125 1.81 19.00 11.60
CA PHE A 125 2.88 18.94 12.58
C PHE A 125 3.51 17.57 12.69
N GLN A 126 2.71 16.49 12.69
CA GLN A 126 3.21 15.11 12.62
C GLN A 126 4.05 14.86 11.35
N GLN A 127 3.63 15.42 10.22
CA GLN A 127 4.41 15.35 8.98
C GLN A 127 5.72 16.13 9.08
N ALA A 128 5.73 17.28 9.74
CA ALA A 128 6.94 18.08 9.96
C ALA A 128 7.95 17.34 10.87
N ILE A 129 7.47 16.67 11.92
CA ILE A 129 8.29 15.81 12.78
C ILE A 129 8.85 14.64 11.94
N THR A 130 8.01 13.95 11.18
CA THR A 130 8.41 12.81 10.35
C THR A 130 9.51 13.19 9.36
N GLN A 131 9.41 14.37 8.73
CA GLN A 131 10.41 14.85 7.76
C GLN A 131 11.80 15.06 8.37
N ARG A 132 11.87 15.42 9.64
CA ARG A 132 13.12 15.64 10.36
C ARG A 132 13.67 14.40 11.04
N LEU A 133 12.80 13.52 11.53
CA LEU A 133 13.23 12.24 12.14
C LEU A 133 13.59 11.17 11.12
N THR A 134 12.94 11.12 9.96
CA THR A 134 13.23 10.08 8.95
C THR A 134 14.72 10.01 8.58
N PRO A 135 15.42 11.11 8.26
CA PRO A 135 16.85 11.06 7.96
C PRO A 135 17.73 10.56 9.11
N VAL A 136 17.29 10.72 10.36
CA VAL A 136 17.99 10.23 11.55
C VAL A 136 17.88 8.72 11.65
N TYR A 137 16.66 8.18 11.49
CA TYR A 137 16.38 6.76 11.70
C TYR A 137 16.64 5.89 10.46
N GLU A 138 16.56 6.45 9.24
CA GLU A 138 16.73 5.67 8.02
C GLU A 138 18.07 4.90 7.96
N PRO A 139 19.22 5.47 8.38
CA PRO A 139 20.48 4.74 8.46
C PRO A 139 20.54 3.65 9.56
N LEU A 140 19.68 3.74 10.57
CA LEU A 140 19.64 2.81 11.70
C LEU A 140 18.74 1.60 11.42
N PHE A 141 17.88 1.69 10.41
CA PHE A 141 17.00 0.59 10.05
C PHE A 141 17.72 -0.54 9.33
N SER A 142 17.35 -1.78 9.66
CA SER A 142 17.85 -2.96 8.97
C SER A 142 17.58 -2.92 7.46
N GLU A 143 18.54 -3.37 6.65
CA GLU A 143 18.35 -3.52 5.20
C GLU A 143 17.21 -4.49 4.83
N ASN A 144 16.85 -5.39 5.73
CA ASN A 144 15.75 -6.35 5.56
C ASN A 144 14.37 -5.79 5.96
N SER A 145 14.28 -4.51 6.35
CA SER A 145 13.05 -3.79 6.61
C SER A 145 12.68 -2.92 5.41
N TYR A 146 11.45 -3.07 4.90
CA TYR A 146 11.01 -2.46 3.63
C TYR A 146 9.80 -1.52 3.77
N GLY A 147 8.91 -1.78 4.74
CA GLY A 147 7.65 -1.03 4.86
C GLY A 147 7.85 0.41 5.33
N TYR A 148 7.11 1.36 4.73
CA TYR A 148 7.11 2.79 5.08
C TYR A 148 8.48 3.48 5.01
N ARG A 149 9.41 2.94 4.23
CA ARG A 149 10.76 3.49 4.05
C ARG A 149 10.92 4.11 2.67
N PRO A 150 11.64 5.24 2.55
CA PRO A 150 11.95 5.85 1.26
C PRO A 150 12.77 4.90 0.38
N GLY A 151 12.41 4.84 -0.91
CA GLY A 151 13.16 4.03 -1.88
C GLY A 151 13.01 2.52 -1.75
N LYS A 152 12.25 2.01 -0.77
CA LYS A 152 11.96 0.58 -0.58
C LYS A 152 10.50 0.26 -0.87
N SER A 153 10.21 -0.90 -1.43
CA SER A 153 8.88 -1.29 -1.86
C SER A 153 8.51 -2.72 -1.46
N ALA A 154 7.24 -3.06 -1.57
CA ALA A 154 6.76 -4.43 -1.39
C ALA A 154 7.32 -5.40 -2.45
N LYS A 155 7.69 -4.88 -3.62
CA LYS A 155 8.33 -5.66 -4.68
C LYS A 155 9.75 -6.09 -4.25
N ASP A 156 10.52 -5.16 -3.69
CA ASP A 156 11.86 -5.45 -3.20
C ASP A 156 11.81 -6.48 -2.07
N ALA A 157 10.83 -6.35 -1.16
CA ALA A 157 10.64 -7.30 -0.07
C ALA A 157 10.38 -8.73 -0.55
N ILE A 158 9.48 -8.93 -1.53
CA ILE A 158 9.20 -10.28 -2.06
C ILE A 158 10.34 -10.82 -2.91
N GLN A 159 11.08 -9.97 -3.63
CA GLN A 159 12.29 -10.36 -4.34
C GLN A 159 13.36 -10.84 -3.37
N LYS A 160 13.51 -10.15 -2.24
CA LYS A 160 14.45 -10.58 -1.18
C LYS A 160 14.08 -11.94 -0.58
N VAL A 161 12.79 -12.21 -0.37
CA VAL A 161 12.32 -13.54 0.05
C VAL A 161 12.66 -14.61 -1.01
N LYS A 162 12.52 -14.27 -2.31
CA LYS A 162 12.91 -15.17 -3.41
C LYS A 162 14.42 -15.46 -3.38
N GLU A 163 15.26 -14.43 -3.27
CA GLU A 163 16.73 -14.59 -3.17
C GLU A 163 17.13 -15.52 -2.02
N TYR A 164 16.53 -15.36 -0.84
CA TYR A 164 16.78 -16.24 0.28
C TYR A 164 16.29 -17.66 0.04
N ALA A 165 15.15 -17.83 -0.63
CA ALA A 165 14.65 -19.15 -1.02
C ALA A 165 15.61 -19.87 -2.00
N GLU A 166 16.24 -19.14 -2.93
CA GLU A 166 17.27 -19.63 -3.84
C GLU A 166 18.54 -20.09 -3.10
N GLN A 167 18.86 -19.46 -1.97
CA GLN A 167 19.94 -19.85 -1.06
C GLN A 167 19.57 -21.04 -0.13
N GLY A 168 18.38 -21.65 -0.33
CA GLY A 168 17.93 -22.81 0.42
C GLY A 168 17.11 -22.51 1.68
N TYR A 169 16.77 -21.23 1.97
CA TYR A 169 15.89 -20.86 3.08
C TYR A 169 14.42 -21.02 2.66
N THR A 170 13.94 -22.27 2.70
CA THR A 170 12.64 -22.65 2.14
C THR A 170 11.50 -22.78 3.16
N HIS A 171 11.82 -22.65 4.44
CA HIS A 171 10.84 -22.69 5.53
C HIS A 171 10.63 -21.28 6.08
N ALA A 172 9.41 -20.76 5.96
CA ALA A 172 9.04 -19.44 6.41
C ALA A 172 8.25 -19.50 7.72
N VAL A 173 8.62 -18.64 8.67
CA VAL A 173 7.81 -18.29 9.83
C VAL A 173 7.09 -17.00 9.49
N ALA A 174 5.81 -17.09 9.18
CA ALA A 174 4.96 -15.91 9.01
C ALA A 174 4.44 -15.47 10.37
N LEU A 175 4.89 -14.32 10.86
CA LEU A 175 4.42 -13.71 12.11
C LEU A 175 3.34 -12.67 11.80
N ASP A 176 2.23 -12.75 12.52
CA ASP A 176 1.12 -11.78 12.48
C ASP A 176 0.99 -11.13 13.85
N LEU A 177 1.21 -9.82 13.93
CA LEU A 177 1.06 -9.07 15.16
C LEU A 177 -0.40 -8.68 15.37
N SER A 178 -0.92 -8.96 16.57
CA SER A 178 -2.31 -8.68 16.90
C SER A 178 -2.49 -7.19 17.18
N LYS A 179 -3.23 -6.48 16.30
CA LYS A 179 -3.54 -5.05 16.49
C LYS A 179 -2.30 -4.19 16.79
N TYR A 180 -1.20 -4.42 16.07
CA TYR A 180 0.11 -3.82 16.34
C TYR A 180 0.06 -2.32 16.70
N PHE A 181 -0.62 -1.52 15.89
CA PHE A 181 -0.75 -0.08 16.14
C PHE A 181 -1.54 0.26 17.41
N ASP A 182 -2.43 -0.62 17.85
CA ASP A 182 -3.28 -0.40 19.02
C ASP A 182 -2.64 -0.90 20.34
N THR A 183 -1.55 -1.67 20.24
CA THR A 183 -0.88 -2.31 21.40
C THR A 183 0.56 -1.87 21.61
N LEU A 184 1.01 -0.85 20.90
CA LEU A 184 2.36 -0.31 20.98
C LEU A 184 2.57 0.36 22.35
N ASN A 185 3.55 -0.11 23.12
CA ASN A 185 3.82 0.42 24.46
C ASN A 185 4.52 1.78 24.37
N HIS A 186 3.90 2.82 24.95
CA HIS A 186 4.39 4.19 24.88
C HIS A 186 5.74 4.37 25.58
N GLU A 187 5.94 3.79 26.76
CA GLU A 187 7.18 3.98 27.52
C GLU A 187 8.38 3.32 26.82
N ILE A 188 8.20 2.10 26.27
CA ILE A 188 9.25 1.45 25.48
C ILE A 188 9.60 2.31 24.27
N LEU A 189 8.59 2.79 23.52
CA LEU A 189 8.82 3.65 22.36
C LEU A 189 9.58 4.94 22.73
N LEU A 190 9.14 5.62 23.78
CA LEU A 190 9.77 6.86 24.20
C LEU A 190 11.21 6.64 24.70
N ASN A 191 11.49 5.50 25.35
CA ASN A 191 12.84 5.14 25.75
C ASN A 191 13.74 4.83 24.53
N ILE A 192 13.20 4.19 23.49
CA ILE A 192 13.92 4.00 22.22
C ILE A 192 14.24 5.35 21.58
N LEU A 193 13.24 6.25 21.49
CA LEU A 193 13.42 7.58 20.90
C LEU A 193 14.49 8.41 21.63
N ARG A 194 14.56 8.37 22.98
CA ARG A 194 15.55 9.11 23.78
C ARG A 194 16.99 8.69 23.54
N ARG A 195 17.24 7.51 22.97
CA ARG A 195 18.61 7.11 22.61
C ARG A 195 19.19 8.01 21.51
N ASP A 196 18.35 8.35 20.52
CA ASP A 196 18.78 9.01 19.31
C ASP A 196 18.34 10.49 19.26
N VAL A 197 17.22 10.83 19.90
CA VAL A 197 16.66 12.19 19.97
C VAL A 197 16.94 12.79 21.33
N LYS A 198 17.84 13.80 21.38
CA LYS A 198 18.27 14.45 22.63
C LYS A 198 17.37 15.62 23.04
N ASP A 199 16.58 16.18 22.13
CA ASP A 199 15.63 17.25 22.45
C ASP A 199 14.37 16.69 23.13
N GLU A 200 14.34 16.76 24.45
CA GLU A 200 13.23 16.24 25.26
C GLU A 200 11.90 16.96 24.95
N ARG A 201 11.93 18.19 24.44
CA ARG A 201 10.71 18.92 24.02
C ARG A 201 10.00 18.18 22.89
N VAL A 202 10.77 17.63 21.94
CA VAL A 202 10.25 16.81 20.83
C VAL A 202 9.69 15.50 21.36
N ILE A 203 10.37 14.83 22.29
CA ILE A 203 9.92 13.59 22.94
C ILE A 203 8.59 13.81 23.65
N GLN A 204 8.47 14.90 24.44
CA GLN A 204 7.23 15.25 25.15
C GLN A 204 6.10 15.59 24.17
N TRP A 205 6.42 16.21 23.05
CA TRP A 205 5.42 16.48 22.02
C TRP A 205 4.91 15.19 21.35
N ILE A 206 5.80 14.26 21.03
CA ILE A 206 5.43 12.92 20.53
C ILE A 206 4.57 12.18 21.58
N LYS A 207 4.96 12.22 22.86
CA LYS A 207 4.18 11.62 23.96
C LYS A 207 2.74 12.14 23.99
N ARG A 208 2.54 13.44 23.77
CA ARG A 208 1.19 14.04 23.69
C ARG A 208 0.39 13.52 22.49
N TYR A 209 1.01 13.31 21.33
CA TYR A 209 0.35 12.68 20.18
C TYR A 209 -0.08 11.24 20.48
N LEU A 210 0.72 10.48 21.18
CA LEU A 210 0.38 9.11 21.58
C LEU A 210 -0.78 9.09 22.58
N LYS A 211 -0.85 10.08 23.46
CA LYS A 211 -1.89 10.23 24.51
C LYS A 211 -3.08 11.09 24.10
N SER A 212 -3.18 11.56 22.86
CA SER A 212 -4.23 12.49 22.43
C SER A 212 -5.66 11.96 22.53
N GLY A 213 -5.82 10.66 22.76
CA GLY A 213 -7.12 10.03 22.89
C GLY A 213 -7.83 9.79 21.56
N VAL A 214 -8.95 9.11 21.65
CA VAL A 214 -9.81 8.75 20.52
C VAL A 214 -11.24 9.20 20.79
N MET A 215 -11.80 9.97 19.88
CA MET A 215 -13.22 10.36 19.91
C MET A 215 -14.05 9.29 19.22
N GLU A 216 -14.89 8.62 19.99
CA GLU A 216 -15.86 7.63 19.49
C GLU A 216 -17.26 8.00 20.01
N ASN A 217 -18.21 8.22 19.12
CA ASN A 217 -19.61 8.61 19.47
C ASN A 217 -19.73 9.85 20.39
N GLY A 218 -18.85 10.85 20.22
CA GLY A 218 -18.89 12.07 21.02
C GLY A 218 -18.15 11.98 22.36
N VAL A 219 -17.62 10.81 22.74
CA VAL A 219 -16.87 10.60 23.97
C VAL A 219 -15.38 10.47 23.65
N VAL A 220 -14.55 11.18 24.40
CA VAL A 220 -13.08 11.05 24.29
C VAL A 220 -12.64 9.94 25.24
N MET A 221 -12.00 8.93 24.68
CA MET A 221 -11.34 7.86 25.44
C MET A 221 -9.84 8.10 25.44
N GLU A 222 -9.23 8.13 26.59
CA GLU A 222 -7.77 8.20 26.73
C GLU A 222 -7.10 6.94 26.18
N THR A 223 -5.89 7.10 25.66
CA THR A 223 -5.09 6.00 25.13
C THR A 223 -3.81 5.85 25.96
N GLU A 224 -3.70 4.74 26.68
CA GLU A 224 -2.49 4.38 27.43
C GLU A 224 -1.48 3.60 26.60
N GLU A 225 -1.97 2.93 25.56
CA GLU A 225 -1.19 2.13 24.61
C GLU A 225 -1.58 2.49 23.17
N GLY A 226 -0.69 2.19 22.25
CA GLY A 226 -0.94 2.29 20.81
C GLY A 226 -0.60 3.64 20.19
N SER A 227 -0.64 3.65 18.88
CA SER A 227 -0.49 4.85 18.04
C SER A 227 -1.65 4.91 17.06
N PRO A 228 -2.32 6.05 16.90
CA PRO A 228 -3.51 6.14 16.04
C PRO A 228 -3.23 5.66 14.62
N GLN A 229 -3.99 4.66 14.13
CA GLN A 229 -3.91 4.22 12.75
C GLN A 229 -4.47 5.32 11.83
N GLY A 230 -3.59 6.10 11.20
CA GLY A 230 -3.94 7.20 10.30
C GLY A 230 -3.18 8.51 10.55
N GLY A 231 -2.40 8.58 11.64
CA GLY A 231 -1.45 9.66 11.86
C GLY A 231 -0.25 9.58 10.89
N ASN A 232 0.26 10.73 10.47
CA ASN A 232 1.42 10.81 9.58
C ASN A 232 2.73 10.33 10.23
N LEU A 233 2.81 10.41 11.55
CA LEU A 233 3.98 10.01 12.33
C LEU A 233 3.98 8.50 12.67
N SER A 234 2.79 7.90 12.81
CA SER A 234 2.64 6.51 13.27
C SER A 234 3.44 5.46 12.47
N PRO A 235 3.57 5.54 11.13
CA PRO A 235 4.38 4.59 10.38
C PRO A 235 5.88 4.64 10.73
N LEU A 236 6.43 5.83 10.98
CA LEU A 236 7.82 5.98 11.39
C LEU A 236 8.04 5.42 12.81
N LEU A 237 7.16 5.78 13.75
CA LEU A 237 7.23 5.28 15.13
C LEU A 237 7.11 3.75 15.19
N ALA A 238 6.23 3.17 14.36
CA ALA A 238 6.10 1.74 14.21
C ALA A 238 7.41 1.07 13.72
N ASN A 239 8.07 1.67 12.74
CA ASN A 239 9.35 1.14 12.27
C ASN A 239 10.46 1.29 13.32
N ILE A 240 10.52 2.40 14.04
CA ILE A 240 11.48 2.62 15.14
C ILE A 240 11.30 1.55 16.21
N TYR A 241 10.07 1.26 16.60
CA TYR A 241 9.77 0.26 17.62
C TYR A 241 10.20 -1.16 17.20
N LEU A 242 9.83 -1.59 15.98
CA LEU A 242 10.19 -2.92 15.47
C LEU A 242 11.65 -3.03 15.04
N ASN A 243 12.38 -1.92 14.91
CA ASN A 243 13.81 -1.98 14.64
C ASN A 243 14.59 -2.65 15.77
N GLU A 244 14.09 -2.63 17.01
CA GLU A 244 14.68 -3.40 18.13
C GLU A 244 14.66 -4.91 17.81
N PHE A 245 13.54 -5.40 17.27
CA PHE A 245 13.44 -6.78 16.81
C PHE A 245 14.39 -7.04 15.63
N ASP A 246 14.42 -6.15 14.66
CA ASP A 246 15.28 -6.29 13.47
C ASP A 246 16.75 -6.38 13.86
N GLN A 247 17.23 -5.50 14.72
CA GLN A 247 18.62 -5.45 15.18
C GLN A 247 19.01 -6.69 16.00
N GLU A 248 18.12 -7.13 16.88
CA GLU A 248 18.36 -8.33 17.70
C GLU A 248 18.46 -9.60 16.83
N TYR A 249 17.54 -9.75 15.86
CA TYR A 249 17.52 -10.92 14.98
C TYR A 249 18.64 -10.89 13.95
N GLN A 250 19.05 -9.70 13.51
CA GLN A 250 20.23 -9.54 12.67
C GLN A 250 21.52 -9.92 13.42
N LYS A 251 21.68 -9.53 14.68
CA LYS A 251 22.82 -9.93 15.55
C LYS A 251 22.88 -11.44 15.74
N ARG A 252 21.74 -12.12 15.82
CA ARG A 252 21.65 -13.59 15.93
C ARG A 252 21.91 -14.30 14.59
N GLY A 253 22.17 -13.59 13.51
CA GLY A 253 22.35 -14.16 12.17
C GLY A 253 21.08 -14.76 11.56
N VAL A 254 19.90 -14.35 12.04
CA VAL A 254 18.61 -14.84 11.53
C VAL A 254 18.25 -14.11 10.24
N ILE A 255 17.89 -14.87 9.23
CA ILE A 255 17.40 -14.33 7.96
C ILE A 255 15.93 -13.98 8.09
N PHE A 256 15.59 -12.72 7.79
CA PHE A 256 14.22 -12.24 7.82
C PHE A 256 13.96 -11.18 6.75
N VAL A 257 12.69 -10.95 6.46
CA VAL A 257 12.19 -9.83 5.65
C VAL A 257 10.96 -9.25 6.35
N ARG A 258 10.99 -7.95 6.61
CA ARG A 258 9.88 -7.24 7.27
C ARG A 258 9.31 -6.15 6.39
N TYR A 259 7.99 -6.09 6.32
CA TYR A 259 7.27 -4.98 5.71
C TYR A 259 6.24 -4.42 6.69
N ALA A 260 6.57 -3.33 7.39
CA ALA A 260 5.80 -2.81 8.52
C ALA A 260 5.62 -3.88 9.62
N ASP A 261 4.40 -4.30 9.89
CA ASP A 261 3.99 -5.34 10.84
C ASP A 261 3.99 -6.76 10.24
N ASP A 262 4.09 -6.91 8.92
CA ASP A 262 4.22 -8.20 8.24
C ASP A 262 5.69 -8.69 8.32
N ILE A 263 5.97 -9.69 9.16
CA ILE A 263 7.31 -10.25 9.39
C ILE A 263 7.38 -11.67 8.87
N VAL A 264 8.42 -11.97 8.10
CA VAL A 264 8.73 -13.33 7.64
C VAL A 264 10.17 -13.66 8.04
N LEU A 265 10.35 -14.64 8.93
CA LEU A 265 11.65 -15.23 9.21
C LEU A 265 11.85 -16.47 8.33
N LEU A 266 13.07 -16.73 7.94
CA LEU A 266 13.38 -17.81 6.99
C LEU A 266 14.41 -18.77 7.56
N ALA A 267 14.19 -20.08 7.36
CA ALA A 267 15.06 -21.13 7.83
C ALA A 267 15.27 -22.21 6.75
N LYS A 268 16.35 -23.00 6.88
CA LYS A 268 16.64 -24.12 5.97
C LYS A 268 15.90 -25.40 6.33
N SER A 269 15.35 -25.51 7.56
CA SER A 269 14.62 -26.69 8.01
C SER A 269 13.38 -26.33 8.82
N ASP A 270 12.40 -27.23 8.85
CA ASP A 270 11.16 -27.08 9.63
C ASP A 270 11.43 -26.98 11.13
N ARG A 271 12.39 -27.80 11.65
CA ARG A 271 12.81 -27.75 13.06
C ARG A 271 13.37 -26.36 13.44
N ALA A 272 14.24 -25.80 12.59
CA ALA A 272 14.79 -24.46 12.82
C ALA A 272 13.70 -23.39 12.76
N ALA A 273 12.76 -23.50 11.80
CA ALA A 273 11.63 -22.56 11.68
C ALA A 273 10.70 -22.61 12.92
N LYS A 274 10.38 -23.80 13.44
CA LYS A 274 9.58 -23.94 14.68
C LYS A 274 10.26 -23.27 15.87
N ARG A 275 11.57 -23.50 16.03
CA ARG A 275 12.36 -22.85 17.08
C ARG A 275 12.40 -21.32 16.91
N LEU A 276 12.49 -20.81 15.68
CA LEU A 276 12.41 -19.37 15.41
C LEU A 276 11.04 -18.81 15.77
N LEU A 277 9.94 -19.52 15.49
CA LEU A 277 8.60 -19.09 15.89
C LEU A 277 8.50 -18.92 17.41
N GLU A 278 8.94 -19.91 18.18
CA GLU A 278 8.91 -19.87 19.65
C GLU A 278 9.76 -18.73 20.21
N THR A 279 11.01 -18.60 19.75
CA THR A 279 11.93 -17.56 20.24
C THR A 279 11.49 -16.16 19.85
N SER A 280 10.95 -15.99 18.64
CA SER A 280 10.44 -14.68 18.18
C SER A 280 9.18 -14.27 18.94
N THR A 281 8.27 -15.21 19.21
CA THR A 281 7.09 -14.94 20.05
C THR A 281 7.52 -14.51 21.46
N LYS A 282 8.43 -15.24 22.09
CA LYS A 282 8.95 -14.88 23.42
C LYS A 282 9.61 -13.49 23.45
N TYR A 283 10.36 -13.12 22.42
CA TYR A 283 11.00 -11.81 22.34
C TYR A 283 9.96 -10.69 22.13
N LEU A 284 9.04 -10.88 21.19
CA LEU A 284 8.00 -9.87 20.88
C LEU A 284 7.08 -9.63 22.09
N GLU A 285 6.66 -10.71 22.78
CA GLU A 285 5.75 -10.59 23.92
C GLU A 285 6.48 -10.21 25.21
N GLY A 286 7.65 -10.80 25.45
CA GLY A 286 8.43 -10.56 26.67
C GLY A 286 9.13 -9.20 26.71
N THR A 287 9.85 -8.86 25.64
CA THR A 287 10.70 -7.66 25.57
C THR A 287 9.95 -6.46 25.01
N LEU A 288 9.28 -6.65 23.86
CA LEU A 288 8.58 -5.55 23.19
C LEU A 288 7.12 -5.41 23.60
N LYS A 289 6.59 -6.26 24.47
CA LYS A 289 5.21 -6.23 24.95
C LYS A 289 4.13 -6.21 23.83
N LEU A 290 4.51 -6.76 22.66
CA LEU A 290 3.60 -6.91 21.52
C LEU A 290 2.91 -8.26 21.57
N LYS A 291 1.64 -8.32 21.14
CA LYS A 291 0.87 -9.58 21.11
C LYS A 291 1.00 -10.27 19.76
N VAL A 292 1.49 -11.50 19.74
CA VAL A 292 1.55 -12.34 18.54
C VAL A 292 0.22 -13.07 18.35
N ASN A 293 -0.34 -13.00 17.15
CA ASN A 293 -1.54 -13.76 16.80
C ASN A 293 -1.18 -15.22 16.52
N GLN A 294 -1.35 -16.08 17.50
CA GLN A 294 -0.98 -17.48 17.42
C GLN A 294 -1.74 -18.28 16.35
N GLU A 295 -3.00 -17.93 16.08
CA GLU A 295 -3.81 -18.60 15.06
C GLU A 295 -3.32 -18.33 13.63
N LYS A 296 -2.78 -17.13 13.40
CA LYS A 296 -2.30 -16.70 12.07
C LYS A 296 -0.80 -16.90 11.91
N SER A 297 -0.03 -16.86 13.01
CA SER A 297 1.40 -17.07 12.98
C SER A 297 1.71 -18.56 12.82
N ARG A 298 2.51 -18.91 11.83
CA ARG A 298 2.74 -20.31 11.49
C ARG A 298 4.02 -20.54 10.72
N VAL A 299 4.52 -21.76 10.82
CA VAL A 299 5.59 -22.28 9.96
C VAL A 299 4.98 -22.85 8.68
N VAL A 300 5.48 -22.44 7.54
CA VAL A 300 5.05 -22.92 6.23
C VAL A 300 6.22 -22.98 5.26
N SER A 301 6.19 -23.91 4.29
CA SER A 301 7.12 -23.83 3.16
C SER A 301 6.79 -22.59 2.30
N VAL A 302 7.83 -21.88 1.84
CA VAL A 302 7.67 -20.74 0.91
C VAL A 302 6.99 -21.15 -0.41
N PHE A 303 7.05 -22.45 -0.76
CA PHE A 303 6.39 -23.04 -1.94
C PHE A 303 4.97 -23.55 -1.66
N ALA A 304 4.50 -23.45 -0.43
CA ALA A 304 3.11 -23.80 -0.10
C ALA A 304 2.14 -22.76 -0.65
N ILE A 305 1.86 -22.82 -1.94
CA ILE A 305 1.11 -21.83 -2.76
C ILE A 305 -0.22 -21.36 -2.11
N ARG A 306 -0.88 -22.23 -1.36
CA ARG A 306 -2.15 -21.92 -0.67
C ARG A 306 -1.92 -21.29 0.70
N ASN A 307 -0.84 -21.65 1.36
CA ASN A 307 -0.58 -21.33 2.77
C ASN A 307 0.43 -20.20 2.95
N PHE A 308 1.47 -20.13 2.13
CA PHE A 308 2.40 -19.01 2.17
C PHE A 308 1.82 -17.82 1.42
N LYS A 309 1.69 -16.70 2.11
CA LYS A 309 1.27 -15.42 1.55
C LYS A 309 2.05 -14.30 2.21
N PHE A 310 2.85 -13.59 1.44
CA PHE A 310 3.53 -12.38 1.89
C PHE A 310 3.22 -11.24 0.92
N LEU A 311 2.69 -10.13 1.42
CA LEU A 311 2.31 -8.93 0.65
C LEU A 311 1.41 -9.23 -0.58
N GLY A 312 0.59 -10.27 -0.50
CA GLY A 312 -0.29 -10.68 -1.59
C GLY A 312 0.36 -11.59 -2.63
N PHE A 313 1.64 -11.91 -2.47
CA PHE A 313 2.40 -12.84 -3.31
C PHE A 313 2.61 -14.20 -2.64
N THR A 314 3.10 -15.14 -3.41
CA THR A 314 3.65 -16.44 -3.01
C THR A 314 4.78 -16.82 -3.97
N LEU A 315 5.58 -17.83 -3.63
CA LEU A 315 6.62 -18.34 -4.53
C LEU A 315 6.17 -19.64 -5.23
N GLY A 316 6.70 -19.87 -6.41
CA GLY A 316 6.61 -21.13 -7.14
C GLY A 316 7.99 -21.62 -7.52
N LYS A 317 8.12 -22.93 -7.79
CA LYS A 317 9.34 -23.54 -8.31
C LYS A 317 9.00 -24.34 -9.55
N ASN A 318 9.83 -24.23 -10.58
CA ASN A 318 9.76 -25.02 -11.82
C ASN A 318 11.18 -25.41 -12.25
N GLY A 319 11.33 -26.07 -13.41
CA GLY A 319 12.64 -26.48 -13.95
C GLY A 319 13.60 -25.31 -14.26
N LYS A 320 13.10 -24.06 -14.35
CA LYS A 320 13.89 -22.85 -14.58
C LYS A 320 14.31 -22.14 -13.29
N GLY A 321 13.81 -22.60 -12.14
CA GLY A 321 14.13 -22.01 -10.84
C GLY A 321 12.91 -21.53 -10.05
N ILE A 322 13.17 -20.62 -9.09
CA ILE A 322 12.13 -20.04 -8.22
C ILE A 322 11.59 -18.75 -8.85
N TYR A 323 10.27 -18.59 -8.83
CA TYR A 323 9.59 -17.43 -9.40
C TYR A 323 8.50 -16.89 -8.47
N VAL A 324 8.22 -15.60 -8.60
CA VAL A 324 7.17 -14.91 -7.82
C VAL A 324 5.81 -15.14 -8.47
N ARG A 325 4.79 -15.46 -7.68
CA ARG A 325 3.40 -15.63 -8.11
C ARG A 325 2.47 -14.73 -7.33
N VAL A 326 1.36 -14.34 -7.96
CA VAL A 326 0.24 -13.71 -7.24
C VAL A 326 -0.50 -14.78 -6.44
N HIS A 327 -0.68 -14.53 -5.14
CA HIS A 327 -1.43 -15.44 -4.26
C HIS A 327 -2.90 -15.58 -4.71
N GLY A 328 -3.47 -16.79 -4.56
CA GLY A 328 -4.82 -17.11 -5.03
C GLY A 328 -5.93 -16.20 -4.51
N LYS A 329 -5.85 -15.77 -3.23
CA LYS A 329 -6.81 -14.82 -2.64
C LYS A 329 -6.74 -13.44 -3.32
N SER A 330 -5.52 -12.94 -3.63
CA SER A 330 -5.32 -11.65 -4.34
C SER A 330 -5.87 -11.71 -5.76
N TRP A 331 -5.64 -12.83 -6.46
CA TRP A 331 -6.19 -13.07 -7.79
C TRP A 331 -7.73 -13.13 -7.79
N LYS A 332 -8.34 -13.86 -6.86
CA LYS A 332 -9.81 -13.93 -6.71
C LYS A 332 -10.41 -12.55 -6.44
N LYS A 333 -9.81 -11.76 -5.56
CA LYS A 333 -10.26 -10.39 -5.26
C LYS A 333 -10.25 -9.50 -6.50
N MET A 334 -9.18 -9.53 -7.28
CA MET A 334 -9.06 -8.79 -8.54
C MET A 334 -10.14 -9.23 -9.55
N LYS A 335 -10.28 -10.54 -9.79
CA LYS A 335 -11.28 -11.08 -10.72
C LYS A 335 -12.72 -10.73 -10.31
N SER A 336 -13.03 -10.76 -9.00
CA SER A 336 -14.32 -10.34 -8.47
C SER A 336 -14.59 -8.85 -8.71
N LYS A 337 -13.59 -7.98 -8.52
CA LYS A 337 -13.71 -6.54 -8.81
C LYS A 337 -13.94 -6.28 -10.31
N LEU A 338 -13.20 -6.96 -11.18
CA LEU A 338 -13.43 -6.87 -12.63
C LEU A 338 -14.82 -7.37 -13.02
N LYS A 339 -15.31 -8.47 -12.38
CA LYS A 339 -16.67 -8.99 -12.58
C LYS A 339 -17.72 -7.93 -12.23
N ALA A 340 -17.55 -7.20 -11.14
CA ALA A 340 -18.44 -6.12 -10.75
C ALA A 340 -18.38 -4.94 -11.73
N LEU A 341 -17.17 -4.46 -12.09
CA LEU A 341 -16.96 -3.35 -13.03
C LEU A 341 -17.48 -3.65 -14.46
N SER A 342 -17.53 -4.92 -14.86
CA SER A 342 -18.03 -5.39 -16.16
C SER A 342 -19.38 -6.11 -16.01
N SER A 343 -20.20 -5.75 -15.04
CA SER A 343 -21.53 -6.37 -14.88
C SER A 343 -22.53 -5.75 -15.84
N ARG A 344 -23.15 -6.60 -16.69
CA ARG A 344 -24.22 -6.17 -17.59
C ARG A 344 -25.45 -5.55 -16.90
N ARG A 345 -25.58 -5.74 -15.58
CA ARG A 345 -26.70 -5.15 -14.82
C ARG A 345 -26.41 -3.71 -14.42
N SER A 346 -25.17 -3.40 -14.07
CA SER A 346 -24.74 -2.09 -13.53
C SER A 346 -24.09 -1.18 -14.59
N VAL A 347 -23.63 -1.72 -15.71
CA VAL A 347 -22.98 -0.93 -16.78
C VAL A 347 -24.05 -0.27 -17.64
N GLN A 348 -24.29 1.01 -17.45
CA GLN A 348 -25.20 1.83 -18.27
C GLN A 348 -24.51 2.35 -19.53
N SER A 349 -23.23 2.71 -19.46
CA SER A 349 -22.40 3.14 -20.57
C SER A 349 -21.06 2.40 -20.57
N ILE A 350 -20.59 2.00 -21.77
CA ILE A 350 -19.34 1.23 -21.91
C ILE A 350 -18.10 2.08 -21.63
N ARG A 351 -18.03 3.31 -22.15
CA ARG A 351 -16.83 4.17 -22.01
C ARG A 351 -16.43 4.41 -20.54
N PRO A 352 -17.32 4.82 -19.63
CA PRO A 352 -16.98 4.97 -18.21
C PRO A 352 -16.58 3.66 -17.55
N ALA A 353 -17.18 2.53 -17.95
CA ALA A 353 -16.82 1.21 -17.42
C ALA A 353 -15.41 0.82 -17.83
N LEU A 354 -15.05 1.02 -19.11
CA LEU A 354 -13.68 0.77 -19.61
C LEU A 354 -12.65 1.67 -18.91
N ALA A 355 -12.95 2.94 -18.69
CA ALA A 355 -12.09 3.87 -17.95
C ALA A 355 -11.85 3.39 -16.51
N LYS A 356 -12.89 2.98 -15.78
CA LYS A 356 -12.78 2.42 -14.43
C LYS A 356 -11.95 1.13 -14.40
N ILE A 357 -12.13 0.24 -15.38
CA ILE A 357 -11.35 -1.00 -15.52
C ILE A 357 -9.88 -0.67 -15.78
N LYS A 358 -9.59 0.28 -16.69
CA LYS A 358 -8.22 0.74 -17.00
C LYS A 358 -7.51 1.27 -15.75
N VAL A 359 -8.12 2.17 -15.00
CA VAL A 359 -7.55 2.74 -13.78
C VAL A 359 -7.26 1.64 -12.75
N TYR A 360 -8.24 0.75 -12.51
CA TYR A 360 -8.08 -0.34 -11.57
C TYR A 360 -6.95 -1.32 -11.96
N MET A 361 -6.92 -1.74 -13.24
CA MET A 361 -5.94 -2.72 -13.72
C MET A 361 -4.54 -2.13 -13.86
N ARG A 362 -4.43 -0.85 -14.20
CA ARG A 362 -3.13 -0.16 -14.21
C ARG A 362 -2.49 -0.19 -12.81
N GLY A 363 -3.24 0.19 -11.77
CA GLY A 363 -2.74 0.12 -10.39
C GLY A 363 -2.42 -1.32 -9.96
N TRP A 364 -3.25 -2.29 -10.34
CA TRP A 364 -3.03 -3.69 -10.00
C TRP A 364 -1.80 -4.28 -10.70
N LEU A 365 -1.59 -4.00 -11.98
CA LEU A 365 -0.41 -4.44 -12.73
C LEU A 365 0.86 -3.75 -12.26
N ASN A 366 0.80 -2.47 -11.92
CA ASN A 366 1.95 -1.77 -11.32
C ASN A 366 2.43 -2.42 -10.02
N TYR A 367 1.52 -2.99 -9.22
CA TYR A 367 1.87 -3.68 -7.98
C TYR A 367 2.32 -5.12 -8.22
N TYR A 368 1.52 -5.89 -9.00
CA TYR A 368 1.73 -7.33 -9.17
C TYR A 368 2.54 -7.72 -10.42
N GLY A 369 2.98 -6.75 -11.24
CA GLY A 369 3.63 -6.99 -12.53
C GLY A 369 4.94 -7.78 -12.47
N ILE A 370 5.63 -7.78 -11.34
CA ILE A 370 6.83 -8.60 -11.10
C ILE A 370 6.53 -10.11 -11.06
N ALA A 371 5.26 -10.50 -10.82
CA ALA A 371 4.89 -11.91 -10.73
C ALA A 371 4.80 -12.55 -12.11
N ASP A 372 5.26 -13.78 -12.23
CA ASP A 372 5.10 -14.59 -13.45
C ASP A 372 3.64 -15.05 -13.60
N MET A 373 2.95 -14.44 -14.56
CA MET A 373 1.51 -14.69 -14.77
C MET A 373 1.04 -14.54 -16.22
N LYS A 374 1.95 -14.64 -17.20
CA LYS A 374 1.66 -14.41 -18.63
C LYS A 374 0.38 -15.12 -19.08
N ASN A 375 0.33 -16.45 -18.99
CA ASN A 375 -0.81 -17.24 -19.44
C ASN A 375 -2.11 -16.87 -18.71
N ARG A 376 -2.03 -16.62 -17.40
CA ARG A 376 -3.19 -16.22 -16.58
C ARG A 376 -3.73 -14.85 -16.96
N ILE A 377 -2.86 -13.90 -17.33
CA ILE A 377 -3.26 -12.57 -17.82
C ILE A 377 -3.89 -12.68 -19.21
N GLU A 378 -3.36 -13.50 -20.10
CA GLU A 378 -3.95 -13.74 -21.41
C GLU A 378 -5.37 -14.35 -21.31
N GLU A 379 -5.55 -15.36 -20.45
CA GLU A 379 -6.87 -15.94 -20.17
C GLU A 379 -7.84 -14.92 -19.57
N LEU A 380 -7.34 -14.11 -18.60
CA LEU A 380 -8.12 -13.04 -17.99
C LEU A 380 -8.54 -12.00 -19.03
N ASN A 381 -7.66 -11.64 -19.95
CA ASN A 381 -7.90 -10.69 -21.02
C ASN A 381 -9.00 -11.21 -21.97
N LYS A 382 -8.90 -12.48 -22.40
CA LYS A 382 -9.94 -13.16 -23.21
C LYS A 382 -11.29 -13.15 -22.47
N TRP A 383 -11.31 -13.54 -21.21
CA TRP A 383 -12.52 -13.52 -20.40
C TRP A 383 -13.13 -12.11 -20.29
N LEU A 384 -12.30 -11.07 -20.14
CA LEU A 384 -12.76 -9.69 -20.02
C LEU A 384 -13.33 -9.16 -21.34
N TYR A 385 -12.75 -9.53 -22.50
CA TYR A 385 -13.32 -9.24 -23.83
C TYR A 385 -14.77 -9.73 -23.93
N HIS A 386 -15.01 -11.00 -23.59
CA HIS A 386 -16.36 -11.57 -23.64
C HIS A 386 -17.33 -10.84 -22.70
N ARG A 387 -16.88 -10.44 -21.55
CA ARG A 387 -17.71 -9.65 -20.62
C ARG A 387 -18.08 -8.28 -21.17
N ILE A 388 -17.15 -7.60 -21.81
CA ILE A 388 -17.42 -6.29 -22.43
C ILE A 388 -18.36 -6.45 -23.63
N ARG A 389 -18.13 -7.42 -24.49
CA ARG A 389 -19.05 -7.78 -25.59
C ARG A 389 -20.47 -8.03 -25.06
N MET A 390 -20.60 -8.77 -23.99
CA MET A 390 -21.89 -9.04 -23.34
C MET A 390 -22.59 -7.76 -22.85
N CYS A 391 -21.84 -6.78 -22.33
CA CYS A 391 -22.39 -5.48 -21.92
C CYS A 391 -22.87 -4.70 -23.14
N ILE A 392 -22.08 -4.63 -24.20
CA ILE A 392 -22.44 -3.96 -25.48
C ILE A 392 -23.68 -4.64 -26.06
N TRP A 393 -23.69 -5.95 -26.13
CA TRP A 393 -24.82 -6.73 -26.66
C TRP A 393 -26.12 -6.46 -25.88
N LYS A 394 -26.07 -6.34 -24.59
CA LYS A 394 -27.24 -5.98 -23.79
C LYS A 394 -27.74 -4.56 -24.06
N GLN A 395 -26.85 -3.60 -24.35
CA GLN A 395 -27.25 -2.22 -24.65
C GLN A 395 -28.01 -2.11 -25.98
N TRP A 396 -27.77 -3.01 -26.91
CA TRP A 396 -28.51 -3.06 -28.20
C TRP A 396 -29.92 -3.67 -28.10
N LYS A 397 -30.52 -3.67 -27.00
CA LYS A 397 -31.87 -4.14 -26.57
C LYS A 397 -32.67 -4.94 -27.63
N LYS A 398 -33.08 -4.29 -28.75
CA LYS A 398 -33.98 -4.84 -29.76
C LYS A 398 -33.22 -5.62 -30.83
N PRO A 399 -33.80 -6.76 -31.38
CA PRO A 399 -33.20 -7.53 -32.47
C PRO A 399 -32.80 -6.67 -33.67
N LYS A 400 -33.68 -5.79 -34.16
CA LYS A 400 -33.39 -4.86 -35.25
C LYS A 400 -32.17 -3.99 -35.03
N THR A 401 -31.99 -3.50 -33.77
CA THR A 401 -30.81 -2.69 -33.38
C THR A 401 -29.53 -3.54 -33.40
N LYS A 402 -29.60 -4.77 -32.93
CA LYS A 402 -28.47 -5.72 -32.96
C LYS A 402 -28.03 -6.01 -34.39
N VAL A 403 -28.98 -6.35 -35.28
CA VAL A 403 -28.72 -6.60 -36.70
C VAL A 403 -28.12 -5.37 -37.37
N LYS A 404 -28.72 -4.19 -37.19
CA LYS A 404 -28.21 -2.91 -37.72
C LYS A 404 -26.77 -2.66 -37.30
N ASN A 405 -26.46 -2.84 -36.03
CA ASN A 405 -25.10 -2.61 -35.49
C ASN A 405 -24.09 -3.67 -36.01
N LEU A 406 -24.49 -4.93 -36.12
CA LEU A 406 -23.63 -5.97 -36.67
C LEU A 406 -23.30 -5.69 -38.14
N ARG A 407 -24.29 -5.36 -38.97
CA ARG A 407 -24.09 -4.97 -40.38
C ARG A 407 -23.18 -3.76 -40.52
N LYS A 408 -23.40 -2.70 -39.70
CA LYS A 408 -22.50 -1.53 -39.64
C LYS A 408 -21.06 -1.89 -39.33
N MET A 409 -20.85 -3.00 -38.63
CA MET A 409 -19.51 -3.49 -38.25
C MET A 409 -18.97 -4.53 -39.27
N GLY A 410 -19.61 -4.69 -40.44
CA GLY A 410 -19.13 -5.54 -41.51
C GLY A 410 -19.46 -7.03 -41.35
N VAL A 411 -20.46 -7.39 -40.57
CA VAL A 411 -20.95 -8.78 -40.46
C VAL A 411 -21.92 -9.06 -41.60
N PRO A 412 -21.79 -10.18 -42.31
CA PRO A 412 -22.73 -10.64 -43.32
C PRO A 412 -24.18 -10.64 -42.82
N GLU A 413 -25.14 -10.35 -43.69
CA GLU A 413 -26.53 -10.08 -43.31
C GLU A 413 -27.20 -11.28 -42.64
N ASP A 414 -27.04 -12.46 -43.22
CA ASP A 414 -27.53 -13.74 -42.70
C ASP A 414 -27.02 -14.04 -41.30
N LEU A 415 -25.70 -13.91 -41.08
CA LEU A 415 -25.09 -14.07 -39.75
C LEU A 415 -25.58 -12.99 -38.75
N ALA A 416 -25.78 -11.76 -39.22
CA ALA A 416 -26.28 -10.68 -38.38
C ALA A 416 -27.74 -10.95 -37.94
N TRP A 417 -28.60 -11.43 -38.85
CA TRP A 417 -29.99 -11.82 -38.54
C TRP A 417 -30.04 -13.02 -37.60
N GLN A 418 -29.25 -14.04 -37.85
CA GLN A 418 -29.15 -15.23 -37.01
C GLN A 418 -28.74 -14.87 -35.57
N ALA A 419 -27.69 -14.06 -35.41
CA ALA A 419 -27.21 -13.63 -34.09
C ALA A 419 -28.19 -12.66 -33.42
N GLY A 420 -28.76 -11.69 -34.15
CA GLY A 420 -29.69 -10.69 -33.64
C GLY A 420 -30.98 -11.27 -33.06
N ASN A 421 -31.51 -12.33 -33.69
CA ASN A 421 -32.71 -13.02 -33.27
C ASN A 421 -32.44 -14.22 -32.34
N SER A 422 -31.18 -14.51 -31.99
CA SER A 422 -30.83 -15.61 -31.13
C SER A 422 -31.50 -15.45 -29.74
N ARG A 423 -32.23 -16.50 -29.32
CA ARG A 423 -32.84 -16.63 -27.99
C ARG A 423 -31.87 -17.16 -26.93
N ARG A 424 -30.64 -17.53 -27.36
CA ARG A 424 -29.61 -18.01 -26.44
C ARG A 424 -29.11 -16.89 -25.52
N GLY A 425 -28.60 -17.28 -24.34
CA GLY A 425 -28.13 -16.32 -23.33
C GLY A 425 -27.00 -15.41 -23.82
N TYR A 426 -26.90 -14.22 -23.24
CA TYR A 426 -25.93 -13.19 -23.63
C TYR A 426 -24.47 -13.69 -23.66
N TRP A 427 -24.08 -14.54 -22.71
CA TRP A 427 -22.75 -15.14 -22.68
C TRP A 427 -22.46 -16.01 -23.89
N PHE A 428 -23.39 -16.88 -24.24
CA PHE A 428 -23.28 -17.73 -25.44
C PHE A 428 -23.15 -16.88 -26.71
N THR A 429 -24.02 -15.90 -26.88
CA THR A 429 -24.04 -15.05 -28.07
C THR A 429 -22.72 -14.32 -28.29
N THR A 430 -22.00 -13.92 -27.22
CA THR A 430 -20.70 -13.24 -27.35
C THR A 430 -19.56 -14.14 -27.88
N HIS A 431 -19.79 -15.46 -27.98
CA HIS A 431 -18.84 -16.41 -28.54
C HIS A 431 -19.16 -16.77 -30.01
N THR A 432 -20.28 -16.27 -30.53
CA THR A 432 -20.65 -16.53 -31.93
C THR A 432 -19.73 -15.82 -32.92
N VAL A 433 -19.60 -16.37 -34.12
CA VAL A 433 -18.79 -15.81 -35.19
C VAL A 433 -19.20 -14.38 -35.50
N ALA A 434 -20.51 -14.10 -35.60
CA ALA A 434 -21.04 -12.76 -35.87
C ALA A 434 -20.56 -11.71 -34.88
N VAL A 435 -20.63 -11.99 -33.57
CA VAL A 435 -20.18 -11.04 -32.52
C VAL A 435 -18.66 -10.92 -32.48
N ASN A 436 -17.93 -11.99 -32.76
CA ASN A 436 -16.47 -11.95 -32.83
C ASN A 436 -15.97 -11.12 -34.02
N LEU A 437 -16.60 -11.23 -35.20
CA LEU A 437 -16.30 -10.40 -36.38
C LEU A 437 -16.65 -8.92 -36.14
N ALA A 438 -17.78 -8.64 -35.50
CA ALA A 438 -18.19 -7.28 -35.22
C ALA A 438 -17.31 -6.59 -34.19
N MET A 439 -17.02 -7.29 -33.08
CA MET A 439 -16.32 -6.74 -31.91
C MET A 439 -14.94 -7.37 -31.76
N THR A 440 -14.07 -7.12 -32.76
CA THR A 440 -12.68 -7.63 -32.73
C THR A 440 -11.89 -7.01 -31.56
N LYS A 441 -10.75 -7.60 -31.27
CA LYS A 441 -9.82 -7.09 -30.25
C LYS A 441 -9.42 -5.65 -30.55
N GLU A 442 -9.05 -5.37 -31.77
CA GLU A 442 -8.58 -4.07 -32.27
C GLU A 442 -9.67 -2.99 -32.13
N ARG A 443 -10.90 -3.30 -32.49
CA ARG A 443 -12.05 -2.38 -32.32
C ARG A 443 -12.37 -2.10 -30.86
N LEU A 444 -12.21 -3.09 -29.97
CA LEU A 444 -12.40 -2.87 -28.53
C LEU A 444 -11.28 -2.00 -27.96
N ILE A 445 -10.03 -2.21 -28.38
CA ILE A 445 -8.88 -1.39 -27.98
C ILE A 445 -9.07 0.05 -28.46
N SER A 446 -9.44 0.28 -29.75
CA SER A 446 -9.71 1.62 -30.28
C SER A 446 -10.88 2.32 -29.54
N SER A 447 -11.82 1.54 -28.98
CA SER A 447 -12.91 2.05 -28.14
C SER A 447 -12.51 2.31 -26.67
N GLY A 448 -11.25 2.11 -26.30
CA GLY A 448 -10.72 2.36 -24.96
C GLY A 448 -10.59 1.13 -24.08
N PHE A 449 -10.69 -0.08 -24.62
CA PHE A 449 -10.38 -1.29 -23.86
C PHE A 449 -8.89 -1.36 -23.52
N TYR A 450 -8.58 -1.62 -22.26
CA TYR A 450 -7.21 -1.76 -21.78
C TYR A 450 -6.71 -3.20 -21.97
N ASP A 451 -5.83 -3.40 -22.95
CA ASP A 451 -5.24 -4.72 -23.23
C ASP A 451 -4.30 -5.12 -22.09
N LEU A 452 -4.76 -6.05 -21.26
CA LEU A 452 -4.02 -6.50 -20.08
C LEU A 452 -2.75 -7.26 -20.44
N ALA A 453 -2.75 -7.98 -21.56
CA ALA A 453 -1.61 -8.78 -22.00
C ALA A 453 -0.46 -7.86 -22.46
N ALA A 454 -0.76 -6.86 -23.29
CA ALA A 454 0.21 -5.86 -23.71
C ALA A 454 0.73 -5.03 -22.53
N ALA A 455 -0.17 -4.58 -21.65
CA ALA A 455 0.18 -3.83 -20.46
C ALA A 455 1.05 -4.65 -19.49
N TYR A 456 0.79 -5.93 -19.32
CA TYR A 456 1.62 -6.80 -18.49
C TYR A 456 3.03 -6.97 -19.08
N GLN A 457 3.13 -7.18 -20.40
CA GLN A 457 4.44 -7.28 -21.05
C GLN A 457 5.28 -6.02 -20.85
N SER A 458 4.69 -4.82 -21.02
CA SER A 458 5.43 -3.57 -20.83
C SER A 458 5.92 -3.36 -19.38
N VAL A 459 5.16 -3.82 -18.39
CA VAL A 459 5.56 -3.72 -16.97
C VAL A 459 6.58 -4.80 -16.60
N HIS A 460 6.41 -6.03 -17.11
CA HIS A 460 7.24 -7.18 -16.74
C HIS A 460 8.63 -7.16 -17.38
N VAL A 461 8.78 -6.55 -18.55
CA VAL A 461 10.09 -6.35 -19.22
C VAL A 461 10.92 -5.27 -18.52
N ASN A 462 10.25 -4.34 -17.81
CA ASN A 462 10.90 -3.23 -17.08
C ASN A 462 11.08 -3.54 -15.58
N CYS A 463 10.81 -4.76 -15.14
CA CYS A 463 11.06 -5.28 -13.79
C CYS A 463 12.13 -6.37 -13.81
#